data_c595a825a8364d6baf17191a9e5b42e0
#
_entry.id   c595a825a8364d6baf17191a9e5b42e0
#
_cell.length_a   1.000
_cell.length_b   1.000
_cell.length_c   1.000
_cell.angle_alpha   90.00
_cell.angle_beta   90.00
_cell.angle_gamma   90.00
#
_symmetry.space_group_name_H-M   'P 1'
#
loop_
_entity.id
_entity.type
_entity.pdbx_description
1 polymer ?
#
loop_
_entity_poly.entity_id
_entity_poly.type
_entity_poly.pdbx_seq_one_letter_code
_entity_poly.pdbx_strand_id
1 'polypeptide(L)'
;TDDEVRLYFTENHVMFEFDDTIVVSRLIEGEYFRIDQMLNSDYDTKLTVNKKEMLSCIDRTTMLIKDSDKKPIIIGITDHSMEVKLNSAYGSMKEELAIDKRGKDILIGFNPKFLIDALRVIDDEMINIYMINPKAPCFIRNDEGTYIYLILPVNFNVY
;
A
#
# COMPACT_ATOMS: atom_id res chain seq x y z
N THR A 1 -10.53 -34.57 3.73
CA THR A 1 -9.76 -34.57 2.47
C THR A 1 -8.67 -33.54 2.62
N ASP A 2 -7.42 -34.01 2.67
CA ASP A 2 -6.27 -33.13 2.63
C ASP A 2 -6.21 -32.58 1.21
N ASP A 3 -6.53 -31.30 1.05
CA ASP A 3 -6.43 -30.58 -0.21
C ASP A 3 -4.94 -30.27 -0.46
N GLU A 4 -4.18 -31.28 -0.92
CA GLU A 4 -2.79 -31.10 -1.28
C GLU A 4 -2.68 -30.59 -2.71
N VAL A 5 -1.90 -29.49 -2.89
CA VAL A 5 -1.48 -29.00 -4.18
C VAL A 5 -0.01 -29.35 -4.38
N ARG A 6 0.32 -30.11 -5.43
CA ARG A 6 1.72 -30.42 -5.81
C ARG A 6 2.22 -29.40 -6.79
N LEU A 7 3.42 -28.88 -6.52
CA LEU A 7 4.07 -27.85 -7.34
C LEU A 7 5.33 -28.46 -7.98
N TYR A 8 5.43 -28.33 -9.29
CA TYR A 8 6.60 -28.74 -10.05
C TYR A 8 7.16 -27.53 -10.80
N PHE A 9 8.47 -27.34 -10.71
CA PHE A 9 9.16 -26.24 -11.36
C PHE A 9 10.14 -26.77 -12.41
N THR A 10 10.14 -26.11 -13.56
CA THR A 10 11.19 -26.22 -14.57
C THR A 10 11.84 -24.86 -14.76
N GLU A 11 12.83 -24.74 -15.63
CA GLU A 11 13.51 -23.48 -15.90
C GLU A 11 12.54 -22.34 -16.32
N ASN A 12 11.46 -22.67 -17.05
CA ASN A 12 10.55 -21.69 -17.65
C ASN A 12 9.08 -21.89 -17.30
N HIS A 13 8.73 -22.93 -16.53
CA HIS A 13 7.32 -23.23 -16.23
C HIS A 13 7.15 -23.65 -14.76
N VAL A 14 5.96 -23.38 -14.25
CA VAL A 14 5.42 -23.96 -13.01
C VAL A 14 4.18 -24.78 -13.36
N MET A 15 4.06 -25.97 -12.77
CA MET A 15 2.90 -26.82 -12.88
C MET A 15 2.29 -27.05 -11.50
N PHE A 16 0.99 -26.89 -11.42
CA PHE A 16 0.16 -27.18 -10.25
C PHE A 16 -0.66 -28.43 -10.55
N GLU A 17 -0.59 -29.41 -9.68
CA GLU A 17 -1.40 -30.62 -9.75
C GLU A 17 -2.23 -30.74 -8.46
N PHE A 18 -3.53 -30.81 -8.61
CA PHE A 18 -4.49 -30.97 -7.53
C PHE A 18 -5.72 -31.71 -8.05
N ASP A 19 -6.19 -32.67 -7.29
CA ASP A 19 -7.27 -33.60 -7.68
C ASP A 19 -6.98 -34.19 -9.09
N ASP A 20 -7.93 -34.10 -10.00
CA ASP A 20 -7.81 -34.53 -11.40
C ASP A 20 -7.41 -33.37 -12.34
N THR A 21 -6.89 -32.26 -11.79
CA THR A 21 -6.58 -31.04 -12.56
C THR A 21 -5.10 -30.77 -12.59
N ILE A 22 -4.60 -30.43 -13.79
CA ILE A 22 -3.25 -29.95 -14.00
C ILE A 22 -3.30 -28.55 -14.62
N VAL A 23 -2.64 -27.59 -13.99
CA VAL A 23 -2.49 -26.24 -14.50
C VAL A 23 -1.02 -25.95 -14.76
N VAL A 24 -0.68 -25.55 -15.98
CA VAL A 24 0.68 -25.16 -16.35
C VAL A 24 0.73 -23.68 -16.67
N SER A 25 1.66 -22.97 -16.06
CA SER A 25 1.92 -21.55 -16.33
C SER A 25 3.37 -21.32 -16.70
N ARG A 26 3.61 -20.36 -17.58
CA ARG A 26 4.96 -19.92 -17.91
C ARG A 26 5.49 -18.97 -16.83
N LEU A 27 6.74 -19.14 -16.43
CA LEU A 27 7.42 -18.21 -15.54
C LEU A 27 7.74 -16.90 -16.29
N ILE A 28 7.66 -15.78 -15.57
CA ILE A 28 8.08 -14.48 -16.07
C ILE A 28 9.61 -14.47 -16.14
N GLU A 29 10.16 -14.01 -17.26
CA GLU A 29 11.61 -13.87 -17.42
C GLU A 29 12.14 -12.70 -16.59
N GLY A 30 13.33 -12.88 -16.00
CA GLY A 30 14.07 -11.86 -15.26
C GLY A 30 14.38 -12.27 -13.83
N GLU A 31 15.28 -11.51 -13.21
CA GLU A 31 15.59 -11.68 -11.79
C GLU A 31 14.44 -11.11 -10.92
N TYR A 32 14.07 -11.88 -9.91
CA TYR A 32 13.10 -11.41 -8.92
C TYR A 32 13.69 -10.26 -8.11
N PHE A 33 12.85 -9.29 -7.74
CA PHE A 33 13.28 -8.16 -6.92
C PHE A 33 13.86 -8.65 -5.59
N ARG A 34 15.00 -8.09 -5.18
CA ARG A 34 15.61 -8.34 -3.88
C ARG A 34 14.83 -7.59 -2.78
N ILE A 35 13.68 -8.13 -2.42
CA ILE A 35 12.77 -7.54 -1.44
C ILE A 35 13.47 -7.37 -0.09
N ASP A 36 14.33 -8.30 0.31
CA ASP A 36 15.05 -8.26 1.58
C ASP A 36 15.84 -6.97 1.78
N GLN A 37 16.43 -6.43 0.72
CA GLN A 37 17.16 -5.15 0.77
C GLN A 37 16.24 -3.94 0.97
N MET A 38 14.99 -4.04 0.51
CA MET A 38 13.99 -2.97 0.65
C MET A 38 13.31 -3.03 2.02
N LEU A 39 13.16 -4.21 2.60
CA LEU A 39 12.45 -4.42 3.87
C LEU A 39 13.25 -3.97 5.09
N ASN A 40 14.58 -3.94 5.01
CA ASN A 40 15.49 -3.58 6.10
C ASN A 40 15.84 -2.09 6.13
N SER A 41 15.14 -1.24 5.38
CA SER A 41 15.44 0.18 5.35
C SER A 41 15.00 0.87 6.65
N ASP A 42 15.90 1.72 7.17
CA ASP A 42 15.57 2.68 8.21
C ASP A 42 14.42 3.59 7.73
N TYR A 43 13.66 4.13 8.67
CA TYR A 43 12.59 5.07 8.36
C TYR A 43 12.84 6.42 9.05
N ASP A 44 12.47 7.50 8.36
CA ASP A 44 12.52 8.86 8.90
C ASP A 44 11.21 9.26 9.60
N THR A 45 10.10 8.60 9.20
CA THR A 45 8.77 8.87 9.73
C THR A 45 8.02 7.56 9.96
N LYS A 46 7.53 7.37 11.19
CA LYS A 46 6.55 6.34 11.55
C LYS A 46 5.27 7.02 11.97
N LEU A 47 4.14 6.54 11.48
CA LEU A 47 2.84 6.94 11.98
C LEU A 47 2.01 5.73 12.37
N THR A 48 1.21 5.90 13.42
CA THR A 48 0.20 4.93 13.84
C THR A 48 -1.17 5.58 13.70
N VAL A 49 -2.09 4.90 13.02
CA VAL A 49 -3.41 5.42 12.68
C VAL A 49 -4.48 4.33 12.77
N ASN A 50 -5.72 4.72 13.11
CA ASN A 50 -6.84 3.78 13.05
C ASN A 50 -7.15 3.40 11.60
N LYS A 51 -7.11 2.10 11.31
CA LYS A 51 -7.29 1.54 9.97
C LYS A 51 -8.66 1.90 9.37
N LYS A 52 -9.73 1.77 10.15
CA LYS A 52 -11.10 2.02 9.66
C LYS A 52 -11.32 3.48 9.31
N GLU A 53 -10.78 4.39 10.13
CA GLU A 53 -10.86 5.82 9.88
C GLU A 53 -10.09 6.20 8.61
N MET A 54 -8.85 5.69 8.48
CA MET A 54 -8.03 5.92 7.29
C MET A 54 -8.69 5.36 6.02
N LEU A 55 -9.17 4.12 6.07
CA LEU A 55 -9.87 3.50 4.93
C LEU A 55 -11.10 4.32 4.53
N SER A 56 -11.95 4.70 5.49
CA SER A 56 -13.15 5.50 5.22
C SER A 56 -12.82 6.87 4.62
N CYS A 57 -11.76 7.52 5.12
CA CYS A 57 -11.27 8.79 4.58
C CYS A 57 -10.84 8.64 3.11
N ILE A 58 -10.03 7.63 2.80
CA ILE A 58 -9.54 7.41 1.44
C ILE A 58 -10.68 6.96 0.52
N ASP A 59 -11.58 6.08 0.96
CA ASP A 59 -12.74 5.65 0.16
C ASP A 59 -13.61 6.85 -0.26
N ARG A 60 -13.84 7.83 0.64
CA ARG A 60 -14.58 9.06 0.29
C ARG A 60 -13.88 9.87 -0.78
N THR A 61 -12.54 9.92 -0.78
CA THR A 61 -11.81 10.65 -1.83
C THR A 61 -12.04 10.05 -3.22
N THR A 62 -12.25 8.74 -3.30
CA THR A 62 -12.44 8.06 -4.59
C THR A 62 -13.76 8.44 -5.27
N MET A 63 -14.75 8.94 -4.52
CA MET A 63 -16.03 9.40 -5.08
C MET A 63 -15.86 10.59 -6.05
N LEU A 64 -14.76 11.34 -5.92
CA LEU A 64 -14.42 12.47 -6.79
C LEU A 64 -13.46 12.09 -7.93
N ILE A 65 -13.14 10.80 -8.07
CA ILE A 65 -12.23 10.29 -9.11
C ILE A 65 -13.03 9.36 -10.02
N LYS A 66 -13.00 9.59 -11.34
CA LYS A 66 -13.48 8.56 -12.30
C LYS A 66 -12.44 7.47 -12.45
N ASP A 67 -12.89 6.26 -12.76
CA ASP A 67 -12.01 5.08 -13.00
C ASP A 67 -10.93 5.33 -14.06
N SER A 68 -11.20 6.23 -15.00
CA SER A 68 -10.24 6.66 -16.03
C SER A 68 -9.18 7.64 -15.52
N ASP A 69 -9.45 8.35 -14.41
CA ASP A 69 -8.60 9.41 -13.89
C ASP A 69 -7.64 8.85 -12.84
N LYS A 70 -6.38 8.69 -13.20
CA LYS A 70 -5.30 8.27 -12.28
C LYS A 70 -4.86 9.43 -11.37
N LYS A 71 -5.80 10.14 -10.75
CA LYS A 71 -5.48 11.24 -9.84
C LYS A 71 -4.97 10.72 -8.51
N PRO A 72 -3.79 11.19 -8.05
CA PRO A 72 -3.30 10.86 -6.73
C PRO A 72 -4.07 11.60 -5.63
N ILE A 73 -4.16 10.99 -4.48
CA ILE A 73 -4.39 11.69 -3.22
C ILE A 73 -3.06 12.20 -2.70
N ILE A 74 -3.08 13.36 -2.06
CA ILE A 74 -1.92 13.96 -1.42
C ILE A 74 -2.11 13.86 0.09
N ILE A 75 -1.17 13.21 0.76
CA ILE A 75 -1.19 13.02 2.21
C ILE A 75 -0.11 13.90 2.82
N GLY A 76 -0.54 14.85 3.63
CA GLY A 76 0.35 15.67 4.47
C GLY A 76 0.32 15.16 5.90
N ILE A 77 1.49 14.85 6.45
CA ILE A 77 1.66 14.33 7.79
C ILE A 77 2.45 15.35 8.60
N THR A 78 1.84 15.85 9.64
CA THR A 78 2.42 16.75 10.63
C THR A 78 2.28 16.17 12.02
N ASP A 79 2.66 16.87 13.09
CA ASP A 79 2.85 16.33 14.44
C ASP A 79 1.79 15.33 14.93
N HIS A 80 0.51 15.67 14.87
CA HIS A 80 -0.58 14.83 15.38
C HIS A 80 -1.71 14.63 14.37
N SER A 81 -1.50 15.05 13.13
CA SER A 81 -2.54 15.08 12.11
C SER A 81 -2.04 14.57 10.77
N MET A 82 -2.89 13.80 10.12
CA MET A 82 -2.75 13.41 8.72
C MET A 82 -3.84 14.08 7.91
N GLU A 83 -3.44 14.96 7.01
CA GLU A 83 -4.32 15.65 6.07
C GLU A 83 -4.33 14.89 4.74
N VAL A 84 -5.52 14.52 4.26
CA VAL A 84 -5.72 13.87 2.96
C VAL A 84 -6.42 14.84 2.03
N LYS A 85 -5.76 15.16 0.92
CA LYS A 85 -6.28 16.09 -0.12
C LYS A 85 -6.46 15.40 -1.45
N LEU A 86 -7.51 15.78 -2.13
CA LEU A 86 -7.74 15.45 -3.54
C LEU A 86 -8.24 16.69 -4.27
N ASN A 87 -7.67 16.95 -5.46
CA ASN A 87 -8.19 17.90 -6.41
C ASN A 87 -8.48 17.21 -7.75
N SER A 88 -9.73 17.26 -8.19
CA SER A 88 -10.18 16.71 -9.46
C SER A 88 -10.96 17.72 -10.27
N ALA A 89 -11.34 17.38 -11.51
CA ALA A 89 -12.23 18.21 -12.33
C ALA A 89 -13.65 18.31 -11.75
N TYR A 90 -14.03 17.43 -10.82
CA TYR A 90 -15.36 17.35 -10.22
C TYR A 90 -15.45 18.06 -8.86
N GLY A 91 -14.32 18.45 -8.30
CA GLY A 91 -14.25 19.14 -7.03
C GLY A 91 -12.96 18.83 -6.27
N SER A 92 -12.87 19.42 -5.09
CA SER A 92 -11.79 19.20 -4.15
C SER A 92 -12.31 18.64 -2.85
N MET A 93 -11.48 17.82 -2.20
CA MET A 93 -11.74 17.25 -0.89
C MET A 93 -10.53 17.43 -0.01
N LYS A 94 -10.79 17.71 1.25
CA LYS A 94 -9.79 17.81 2.30
C LYS A 94 -10.37 17.17 3.56
N GLU A 95 -9.70 16.16 4.08
CA GLU A 95 -10.02 15.54 5.36
C GLU A 95 -8.81 15.49 6.25
N GLU A 96 -9.05 15.40 7.54
CA GLU A 96 -8.02 15.36 8.56
C GLU A 96 -8.32 14.22 9.53
N LEU A 97 -7.26 13.45 9.86
CA LEU A 97 -7.31 12.36 10.82
C LEU A 97 -6.27 12.57 11.92
N ALA A 98 -6.65 12.20 13.14
CA ALA A 98 -5.69 12.14 14.25
C ALA A 98 -4.74 10.95 14.09
N ILE A 99 -3.47 11.18 14.33
CA ILE A 99 -2.41 10.17 14.24
C ILE A 99 -1.44 10.29 15.41
N ASP A 100 -0.70 9.22 15.69
CA ASP A 100 0.52 9.25 16.47
C ASP A 100 1.72 9.18 15.52
N LYS A 101 2.51 10.25 15.44
CA LYS A 101 3.67 10.37 14.57
C LYS A 101 4.96 10.42 15.35
N ARG A 102 5.96 9.74 14.82
CA ARG A 102 7.37 9.90 15.22
C ARG A 102 8.22 10.19 13.99
N GLY A 103 9.12 11.15 14.10
CA GLY A 103 10.02 11.55 13.02
C GLY A 103 9.58 12.80 12.28
N LYS A 104 9.98 12.92 11.01
CA LYS A 104 9.84 14.13 10.19
C LYS A 104 8.42 14.31 9.66
N ASP A 105 8.08 15.57 9.39
CA ASP A 105 6.89 15.87 8.57
C ASP A 105 7.12 15.42 7.13
N ILE A 106 6.05 14.99 6.47
CA ILE A 106 6.14 14.49 5.10
C ILE A 106 4.90 14.88 4.29
N LEU A 107 5.10 15.23 3.04
CA LEU A 107 4.05 15.42 2.04
C LEU A 107 4.28 14.41 0.91
N ILE A 108 3.34 13.50 0.70
CA ILE A 108 3.51 12.34 -0.19
C ILE A 108 2.23 12.08 -0.98
N GLY A 109 2.36 11.66 -2.24
CA GLY A 109 1.24 11.32 -3.10
C GLY A 109 1.09 9.81 -3.29
N PHE A 110 -0.15 9.32 -3.30
CA PHE A 110 -0.44 7.92 -3.55
C PHE A 110 -1.60 7.73 -4.53
N ASN A 111 -1.58 6.62 -5.25
CA ASN A 111 -2.80 6.11 -5.86
C ASN A 111 -3.70 5.55 -4.75
N PRO A 112 -4.91 6.11 -4.52
CA PRO A 112 -5.77 5.69 -3.43
C PRO A 112 -6.13 4.20 -3.47
N LYS A 113 -6.24 3.62 -4.66
CA LYS A 113 -6.58 2.21 -4.84
C LYS A 113 -5.59 1.29 -4.13
N PHE A 114 -4.29 1.54 -4.25
CA PHE A 114 -3.28 0.67 -3.62
C PHE A 114 -3.32 0.73 -2.09
N LEU A 115 -3.62 1.91 -1.53
CA LEU A 115 -3.83 2.03 -0.09
C LEU A 115 -5.10 1.29 0.35
N ILE A 116 -6.21 1.47 -0.38
CA ILE A 116 -7.49 0.79 -0.09
C ILE A 116 -7.31 -0.73 -0.14
N ASP A 117 -6.66 -1.25 -1.19
CA ASP A 117 -6.45 -2.69 -1.36
C ASP A 117 -5.65 -3.28 -0.18
N ALA A 118 -4.59 -2.59 0.28
CA ALA A 118 -3.83 -3.00 1.45
C ALA A 118 -4.66 -2.91 2.75
N LEU A 119 -5.36 -1.79 2.97
CA LEU A 119 -6.13 -1.57 4.19
C LEU A 119 -7.32 -2.53 4.36
N ARG A 120 -7.88 -3.03 3.26
CA ARG A 120 -9.02 -3.97 3.31
C ARG A 120 -8.66 -5.36 3.79
N VAL A 121 -7.40 -5.78 3.60
CA VAL A 121 -6.95 -7.14 3.94
C VAL A 121 -6.16 -7.21 5.25
N ILE A 122 -5.89 -6.07 5.88
CA ILE A 122 -5.26 -6.01 7.21
C ILE A 122 -6.36 -6.19 8.27
N ASP A 123 -6.14 -7.07 9.23
CA ASP A 123 -7.09 -7.31 10.33
C ASP A 123 -6.88 -6.37 11.52
N ASP A 124 -5.68 -5.81 11.69
CA ASP A 124 -5.33 -4.92 12.81
C ASP A 124 -6.22 -3.67 12.85
N GLU A 125 -6.62 -3.24 14.03
CA GLU A 125 -7.37 -2.00 14.25
C GLU A 125 -6.49 -0.77 14.11
N MET A 126 -5.28 -0.82 14.68
CA MET A 126 -4.25 0.23 14.57
C MET A 126 -3.13 -0.26 13.67
N ILE A 127 -2.78 0.52 12.67
CA ILE A 127 -1.72 0.17 11.72
C ILE A 127 -0.51 1.10 11.84
N ASN A 128 0.67 0.54 11.60
CA ASN A 128 1.92 1.28 11.53
C ASN A 128 2.34 1.47 10.08
N ILE A 129 2.61 2.73 9.72
CA ILE A 129 3.07 3.12 8.39
C ILE A 129 4.46 3.76 8.51
N TYR A 130 5.40 3.29 7.71
CA TYR A 130 6.80 3.71 7.73
C TYR A 130 7.18 4.34 6.42
N MET A 131 7.84 5.50 6.48
CA MET A 131 8.28 6.28 5.31
C MET A 131 9.68 6.82 5.52
N ILE A 132 10.46 6.90 4.45
CA ILE A 132 11.80 7.50 4.45
C ILE A 132 11.71 8.93 3.90
N ASN A 133 11.14 9.08 2.71
CA ASN A 133 10.98 10.36 2.04
C ASN A 133 9.83 10.29 1.01
N PRO A 134 9.40 11.41 0.40
CA PRO A 134 8.26 11.43 -0.53
C PRO A 134 8.41 10.61 -1.83
N LYS A 135 9.62 10.13 -2.13
CA LYS A 135 9.92 9.37 -3.36
C LYS A 135 10.23 7.89 -3.10
N ALA A 136 10.49 7.53 -1.85
CA ALA A 136 10.76 6.15 -1.45
C ALA A 136 9.45 5.39 -1.20
N PRO A 137 9.47 4.06 -1.31
CA PRO A 137 8.32 3.23 -0.96
C PRO A 137 7.85 3.49 0.48
N CYS A 138 6.53 3.43 0.67
CA CYS A 138 5.89 3.40 1.98
C CYS A 138 5.67 1.94 2.39
N PHE A 139 5.87 1.63 3.65
CA PHE A 139 5.66 0.29 4.19
C PHE A 139 4.54 0.32 5.24
N ILE A 140 3.60 -0.63 5.13
CA ILE A 140 2.62 -0.91 6.16
C ILE A 140 2.96 -2.28 6.72
N ARG A 141 3.30 -2.36 8.01
CA ARG A 141 3.66 -3.61 8.67
C ARG A 141 3.31 -3.56 10.15
N ASN A 142 3.09 -4.70 10.77
CA ASN A 142 2.98 -4.81 12.22
C ASN A 142 4.33 -5.14 12.87
N ASP A 143 4.38 -4.99 14.18
CA ASP A 143 5.61 -5.26 14.95
C ASP A 143 5.89 -6.77 15.06
N GLU A 144 4.90 -7.63 14.84
CA GLU A 144 5.01 -9.10 14.84
C GLU A 144 5.59 -9.66 13.54
N GLY A 145 5.64 -8.86 12.47
CA GLY A 145 6.18 -9.26 11.16
C GLY A 145 5.31 -10.26 10.41
N THR A 146 4.00 -10.34 10.71
CA THR A 146 3.08 -11.27 10.06
C THR A 146 2.67 -10.83 8.66
N TYR A 147 2.78 -9.55 8.36
CA TYR A 147 2.58 -8.99 7.03
C TYR A 147 3.45 -7.76 6.78
N ILE A 148 3.69 -7.49 5.52
CA ILE A 148 4.30 -6.25 5.04
C ILE A 148 3.73 -5.89 3.68
N TYR A 149 3.25 -4.65 3.54
CA TYR A 149 2.80 -4.06 2.28
C TYR A 149 3.77 -2.97 1.88
N LEU A 150 4.23 -3.02 0.64
CA LEU A 150 5.05 -1.99 0.03
C LEU A 150 4.21 -1.24 -0.99
N ILE A 151 4.06 0.07 -0.81
CA ILE A 151 3.26 0.93 -1.69
C ILE A 151 4.16 2.04 -2.23
N LEU A 152 4.25 2.10 -3.55
CA LEU A 152 5.03 3.13 -4.22
C LEU A 152 4.28 4.47 -4.23
N PRO A 153 4.95 5.58 -3.88
CA PRO A 153 4.39 6.90 -4.05
C PRO A 153 4.29 7.26 -5.53
N VAL A 154 3.44 8.23 -5.83
CA VAL A 154 3.31 8.82 -7.16
C VAL A 154 3.72 10.29 -7.14
N ASN A 155 4.29 10.77 -8.24
CA ASN A 155 4.60 12.18 -8.39
C ASN A 155 3.32 13.00 -8.47
N PHE A 156 3.30 14.15 -7.83
CA PHE A 156 2.20 15.10 -7.84
C PHE A 156 2.74 16.54 -7.92
N ASN A 157 1.93 17.44 -8.44
CA ASN A 157 2.22 18.86 -8.41
C ASN A 157 1.47 19.49 -7.22
N VAL A 158 2.17 20.24 -6.41
CA VAL A 158 1.57 21.09 -5.38
C VAL A 158 1.06 22.34 -6.09
N TYR A 159 -0.24 22.51 -6.19
CA TYR A 159 -0.88 23.73 -6.71
C TYR A 159 -1.27 24.62 -5.53
#